data_dfac70794a4d0ac80e218c0d552cf8b6
#
_entry.id   dfac70794a4d0ac80e218c0d552cf8b6
#
_cell.length_a   1.000
_cell.length_b   1.000
_cell.length_c   1.000
_cell.angle_alpha   90.00
_cell.angle_beta   90.00
_cell.angle_gamma   90.00
#
_symmetry.space_group_name_H-M   'P 1'
#
loop_
_entity.id
_entity.type
_entity.pdbx_description
1 polymer ?
#
loop_
_entity_poly.entity_id
_entity_poly.type
_entity_poly.pdbx_seq_one_letter_code
_entity_poly.pdbx_strand_id
1 'polypeptide(L)'
;MKITKSGASAVACALLALNARADIEIDPDATIHDSPTTLMGVNHIGLSVKDLDRTLAFYQNVSGFELVSRQSISNSAAADQLFGVEGVAYEIAVLEAPNMLFEFIEFEHNADKPMRKMPVNGPGMTHTCFQSASNDSGYEKFGDAGAAILSYSNQPIDLGGYGVTYAYGYDPEGNMFEMEQLDPEPLAQVETKLRWIDEGHSMWMTQVALVTHDIERLTNWYADIMAFMPYRTGDYEGHPRMAEVAGEPYLSLLASWFRMDSRAKTIELWQYRDPITPEPTGKKGVTDFGYSYSIEVGDIAAEVQRMSNLGVEFVSEPVNMGEYQQVYAHDIDGNVFALRQWNDPDSQFSVPNLEQ
;
A
#
# COMPACT_ATOMS: atom_id res chain seq x y z
N MET A 1 -1.90 48.29 -23.55
CA MET A 1 -1.89 47.98 -22.14
C MET A 1 -2.37 46.55 -21.99
N LYS A 2 -1.43 45.56 -21.95
CA LYS A 2 -1.74 44.15 -21.85
C LYS A 2 -1.76 43.78 -20.36
N ILE A 3 -2.90 43.37 -19.87
CA ILE A 3 -3.04 42.83 -18.53
C ILE A 3 -2.82 41.31 -18.62
N THR A 4 -1.70 40.87 -18.11
CA THR A 4 -1.39 39.46 -17.89
C THR A 4 -2.17 38.99 -16.69
N LYS A 5 -3.08 38.01 -16.88
CA LYS A 5 -3.68 37.26 -15.81
C LYS A 5 -2.73 36.11 -15.42
N SER A 6 -1.95 36.30 -14.40
CA SER A 6 -1.35 35.21 -13.63
C SER A 6 -2.24 34.98 -12.39
N GLY A 7 -2.80 33.81 -12.30
CA GLY A 7 -3.64 33.44 -11.17
C GLY A 7 -3.88 31.95 -11.20
N ALA A 8 -2.81 31.16 -11.08
CA ALA A 8 -2.95 29.78 -10.65
C ALA A 8 -3.20 29.82 -9.15
N SER A 9 -4.45 29.72 -8.75
CA SER A 9 -4.81 29.43 -7.35
C SER A 9 -4.49 27.97 -7.08
N ALA A 10 -3.31 27.74 -6.54
CA ALA A 10 -3.05 26.53 -5.79
C ALA A 10 -3.97 26.58 -4.53
N VAL A 11 -5.10 25.90 -4.60
CA VAL A 11 -5.80 25.53 -3.37
C VAL A 11 -4.93 24.41 -2.75
N ALA A 12 -3.90 24.87 -2.02
CA ALA A 12 -3.18 24.02 -1.11
C ALA A 12 -4.21 23.46 -0.14
N CYS A 13 -4.37 22.13 -0.10
CA CYS A 13 -4.93 21.45 1.05
C CYS A 13 -4.15 21.93 2.26
N ALA A 14 -4.72 22.87 3.01
CA ALA A 14 -4.18 23.32 4.28
C ALA A 14 -4.45 22.23 5.31
N LEU A 15 -3.76 21.10 5.16
CA LEU A 15 -3.44 20.24 6.29
C LEU A 15 -2.55 21.10 7.19
N LEU A 16 -2.97 21.29 8.41
CA LEU A 16 -2.22 21.96 9.45
C LEU A 16 -0.76 21.53 9.39
N ALA A 17 0.10 22.41 8.88
CA ALA A 17 1.54 22.27 8.97
C ALA A 17 1.92 22.46 10.45
N LEU A 18 1.82 21.39 11.21
CA LEU A 18 2.37 21.30 12.56
C LEU A 18 3.78 20.75 12.42
N ASN A 19 4.75 21.66 12.53
CA ASN A 19 6.17 21.44 12.76
C ASN A 19 6.74 20.15 12.13
N ALA A 20 7.07 20.20 10.84
CA ALA A 20 7.95 19.22 10.22
C ALA A 20 9.24 19.10 11.05
N ARG A 21 9.64 17.89 11.44
CA ARG A 21 10.99 17.68 11.93
C ARG A 21 11.97 18.06 10.84
N ALA A 22 13.04 18.76 11.21
CA ALA A 22 13.98 19.40 10.29
C ALA A 22 14.87 18.44 9.49
N ASP A 23 14.71 17.13 9.66
CA ASP A 23 15.71 16.13 9.23
C ASP A 23 15.27 15.28 8.02
N ILE A 24 14.01 15.36 7.56
CA ILE A 24 13.54 14.71 6.34
C ILE A 24 13.33 15.76 5.26
N GLU A 25 14.13 15.69 4.21
CA GLU A 25 13.97 16.53 3.02
C GLU A 25 12.70 16.12 2.26
N ILE A 26 11.92 17.10 1.81
CA ILE A 26 10.69 16.86 1.02
C ILE A 26 10.71 17.64 -0.27
N ASP A 27 10.09 17.07 -1.30
CA ASP A 27 9.73 17.77 -2.53
C ASP A 27 8.21 17.61 -2.75
N PRO A 28 7.41 18.68 -2.51
CA PRO A 28 5.95 18.60 -2.58
C PRO A 28 5.39 18.19 -3.95
N ASP A 29 6.16 18.36 -5.01
CA ASP A 29 5.76 18.04 -6.37
C ASP A 29 6.28 16.67 -6.83
N ALA A 30 7.20 16.03 -6.06
CA ALA A 30 7.83 14.77 -6.43
C ALA A 30 6.84 13.60 -6.56
N THR A 31 7.06 12.81 -7.60
CA THR A 31 6.34 11.57 -7.91
C THR A 31 7.30 10.50 -8.39
N ILE A 32 6.86 9.26 -8.47
CA ILE A 32 7.64 8.17 -9.07
C ILE A 32 8.09 8.48 -10.51
N HIS A 33 7.34 9.30 -11.24
CA HIS A 33 7.66 9.69 -12.62
C HIS A 33 8.86 10.63 -12.72
N ASP A 34 9.26 11.27 -11.61
CA ASP A 34 10.46 12.11 -11.54
C ASP A 34 11.71 11.29 -11.25
N SER A 35 11.56 10.02 -10.91
CA SER A 35 12.67 9.11 -10.67
C SER A 35 13.46 8.86 -11.96
N PRO A 36 14.79 8.98 -11.95
CA PRO A 36 15.65 8.67 -13.10
C PRO A 36 15.86 7.16 -13.30
N THR A 37 15.13 6.33 -12.59
CA THR A 37 15.20 4.88 -12.61
C THR A 37 14.18 4.27 -13.59
N THR A 38 14.08 2.93 -13.64
CA THR A 38 13.05 2.26 -14.43
C THR A 38 11.82 1.86 -13.60
N LEU A 39 11.68 2.39 -12.39
CA LEU A 39 10.51 2.18 -11.53
C LEU A 39 9.28 2.82 -12.17
N MET A 40 8.17 2.08 -12.21
CA MET A 40 6.94 2.51 -12.89
C MET A 40 5.79 2.81 -11.92
N GLY A 41 5.80 2.21 -10.73
CA GLY A 41 4.77 2.38 -9.71
C GLY A 41 4.45 1.09 -8.97
N VAL A 42 3.51 1.14 -8.03
CA VAL A 42 3.01 -0.06 -7.33
C VAL A 42 2.10 -0.84 -8.27
N ASN A 43 2.51 -2.08 -8.61
CA ASN A 43 1.75 -2.97 -9.47
C ASN A 43 0.69 -3.75 -8.69
N HIS A 44 1.08 -4.32 -7.54
CA HIS A 44 0.14 -5.09 -6.72
C HIS A 44 0.48 -5.03 -5.23
N ILE A 45 -0.56 -5.29 -4.45
CA ILE A 45 -0.44 -5.66 -3.05
C ILE A 45 -0.55 -7.19 -2.98
N GLY A 46 0.37 -7.84 -2.27
CA GLY A 46 0.32 -9.26 -1.94
C GLY A 46 -0.18 -9.45 -0.51
N LEU A 47 -1.00 -10.48 -0.29
CA LEU A 47 -1.47 -10.87 1.03
C LEU A 47 -1.35 -12.40 1.19
N SER A 48 -0.42 -12.84 2.05
CA SER A 48 -0.34 -14.24 2.44
C SER A 48 -1.42 -14.53 3.48
N VAL A 49 -2.30 -15.50 3.16
CA VAL A 49 -3.51 -15.82 3.90
C VAL A 49 -3.50 -17.27 4.37
N LYS A 50 -4.38 -17.59 5.31
CA LYS A 50 -4.55 -18.96 5.84
C LYS A 50 -5.67 -19.73 5.12
N ASP A 51 -6.67 -19.02 4.62
CA ASP A 51 -7.85 -19.57 3.97
C ASP A 51 -8.18 -18.69 2.77
N LEU A 52 -7.69 -19.12 1.61
CA LEU A 52 -7.81 -18.36 0.37
C LEU A 52 -9.28 -18.20 -0.05
N ASP A 53 -10.09 -19.24 0.06
CA ASP A 53 -11.49 -19.20 -0.35
C ASP A 53 -12.28 -18.17 0.47
N ARG A 54 -12.09 -18.16 1.78
CA ARG A 54 -12.76 -17.23 2.68
C ARG A 54 -12.31 -15.80 2.43
N THR A 55 -11.01 -15.59 2.30
CA THR A 55 -10.44 -14.25 2.09
C THR A 55 -10.85 -13.69 0.73
N LEU A 56 -10.76 -14.51 -0.31
CA LEU A 56 -11.18 -14.14 -1.67
C LEU A 56 -12.67 -13.77 -1.70
N ALA A 57 -13.54 -14.60 -1.11
CA ALA A 57 -14.97 -14.32 -1.04
C ALA A 57 -15.27 -13.00 -0.30
N PHE A 58 -14.55 -12.71 0.80
CA PHE A 58 -14.69 -11.47 1.53
C PHE A 58 -14.34 -10.26 0.66
N TYR A 59 -13.14 -10.23 0.09
CA TYR A 59 -12.68 -9.07 -0.69
C TYR A 59 -13.45 -8.88 -2.00
N GLN A 60 -13.84 -9.95 -2.70
CA GLN A 60 -14.71 -9.84 -3.88
C GLN A 60 -16.09 -9.25 -3.52
N ASN A 61 -16.67 -9.68 -2.40
CA ASN A 61 -17.98 -9.20 -1.96
C ASN A 61 -17.95 -7.69 -1.63
N VAL A 62 -16.88 -7.21 -0.96
CA VAL A 62 -16.83 -5.81 -0.52
C VAL A 62 -16.37 -4.86 -1.62
N SER A 63 -15.42 -5.26 -2.46
CA SER A 63 -14.82 -4.40 -3.47
C SER A 63 -15.49 -4.50 -4.85
N GLY A 64 -16.06 -5.66 -5.17
CA GLY A 64 -16.52 -5.97 -6.52
C GLY A 64 -15.40 -6.19 -7.52
N PHE A 65 -14.14 -6.33 -7.09
CA PHE A 65 -13.00 -6.57 -7.98
C PHE A 65 -13.12 -7.92 -8.67
N GLU A 66 -12.72 -7.96 -9.94
CA GLU A 66 -12.80 -9.16 -10.76
C GLU A 66 -11.68 -10.16 -10.43
N LEU A 67 -12.03 -11.45 -10.33
CA LEU A 67 -11.04 -12.51 -10.23
C LEU A 67 -10.46 -12.79 -11.61
N VAL A 68 -9.22 -12.37 -11.86
CA VAL A 68 -8.56 -12.50 -13.16
C VAL A 68 -7.64 -13.72 -13.26
N SER A 69 -7.19 -14.27 -12.13
CA SER A 69 -6.37 -15.48 -12.11
C SER A 69 -6.56 -16.27 -10.83
N ARG A 70 -6.55 -17.60 -10.92
CA ARG A 70 -6.43 -18.53 -9.80
C ARG A 70 -5.64 -19.76 -10.23
N GLN A 71 -4.58 -20.08 -9.49
CA GLN A 71 -3.66 -21.17 -9.84
C GLN A 71 -3.16 -21.88 -8.58
N SER A 72 -3.00 -23.22 -8.68
CA SER A 72 -2.30 -24.02 -7.69
C SER A 72 -0.93 -24.40 -8.24
N ILE A 73 0.12 -24.13 -7.48
CA ILE A 73 1.51 -24.34 -7.88
C ILE A 73 2.19 -25.27 -6.88
N SER A 74 2.81 -26.32 -7.40
CA SER A 74 3.63 -27.25 -6.62
C SER A 74 4.72 -27.85 -7.52
N ASN A 75 5.79 -28.37 -6.89
CA ASN A 75 6.92 -28.99 -7.60
C ASN A 75 7.53 -28.06 -8.67
N SER A 76 7.62 -26.77 -8.41
CA SER A 76 8.14 -25.75 -9.31
C SER A 76 9.48 -25.21 -8.83
N ALA A 77 10.57 -25.53 -9.54
CA ALA A 77 11.88 -25.00 -9.23
C ALA A 77 11.92 -23.45 -9.34
N ALA A 78 11.10 -22.86 -10.21
CA ALA A 78 10.98 -21.41 -10.30
C ALA A 78 10.32 -20.84 -9.05
N ALA A 79 9.26 -21.48 -8.53
CA ALA A 79 8.63 -21.05 -7.30
C ALA A 79 9.57 -21.22 -6.09
N ASP A 80 10.27 -22.34 -6.00
CA ASP A 80 11.27 -22.57 -4.94
C ASP A 80 12.33 -21.48 -4.92
N GLN A 81 12.83 -21.10 -6.11
CA GLN A 81 13.81 -20.02 -6.25
C GLN A 81 13.20 -18.65 -5.89
N LEU A 82 11.99 -18.35 -6.37
CA LEU A 82 11.32 -17.06 -6.14
C LEU A 82 11.10 -16.79 -4.64
N PHE A 83 10.60 -17.79 -3.91
CA PHE A 83 10.30 -17.65 -2.48
C PHE A 83 11.49 -18.01 -1.56
N GLY A 84 12.57 -18.59 -2.12
CA GLY A 84 13.71 -19.06 -1.33
C GLY A 84 13.36 -20.25 -0.41
N VAL A 85 12.35 -21.05 -0.78
CA VAL A 85 11.82 -22.18 0.00
C VAL A 85 11.76 -23.43 -0.88
N GLU A 86 12.51 -24.48 -0.52
CA GLU A 86 12.53 -25.74 -1.26
C GLU A 86 11.18 -26.48 -1.13
N GLY A 87 10.65 -26.92 -2.27
CA GLY A 87 9.38 -27.66 -2.32
C GLY A 87 8.17 -26.81 -1.96
N VAL A 88 8.22 -25.49 -2.18
CA VAL A 88 7.09 -24.60 -1.89
C VAL A 88 5.86 -25.00 -2.71
N ALA A 89 4.72 -25.15 -2.03
CA ALA A 89 3.43 -25.39 -2.63
C ALA A 89 2.44 -24.35 -2.13
N TYR A 90 1.67 -23.77 -3.05
CA TYR A 90 0.74 -22.68 -2.74
C TYR A 90 -0.39 -22.60 -3.77
N GLU A 91 -1.47 -21.96 -3.34
CA GLU A 91 -2.51 -21.48 -4.24
C GLU A 91 -2.48 -19.94 -4.26
N ILE A 92 -2.63 -19.35 -5.44
CA ILE A 92 -2.64 -17.91 -5.66
C ILE A 92 -3.92 -17.52 -6.39
N ALA A 93 -4.56 -16.44 -5.95
CA ALA A 93 -5.67 -15.79 -6.62
C ALA A 93 -5.39 -14.30 -6.78
N VAL A 94 -5.77 -13.72 -7.91
CA VAL A 94 -5.51 -12.33 -8.26
C VAL A 94 -6.84 -11.63 -8.54
N LEU A 95 -7.13 -10.59 -7.79
CA LEU A 95 -8.19 -9.63 -8.07
C LEU A 95 -7.63 -8.43 -8.81
N GLU A 96 -8.37 -7.96 -9.81
CA GLU A 96 -8.09 -6.72 -10.53
C GLU A 96 -8.91 -5.57 -9.92
N ALA A 97 -8.21 -4.62 -9.29
CA ALA A 97 -8.76 -3.32 -8.94
C ALA A 97 -8.57 -2.35 -10.13
N PRO A 98 -9.31 -1.23 -10.19
CA PRO A 98 -9.21 -0.27 -11.29
C PRO A 98 -7.79 0.26 -11.56
N ASN A 99 -6.91 0.18 -10.57
CA ASN A 99 -5.60 0.83 -10.62
C ASN A 99 -4.42 -0.05 -10.16
N MET A 100 -4.66 -1.24 -9.67
CA MET A 100 -3.62 -2.20 -9.29
C MET A 100 -4.18 -3.61 -9.14
N LEU A 101 -3.31 -4.59 -8.95
CA LEU A 101 -3.71 -5.96 -8.64
C LEU A 101 -3.71 -6.18 -7.12
N PHE A 102 -4.53 -7.12 -6.67
CA PHE A 102 -4.52 -7.62 -5.29
C PHE A 102 -4.34 -9.13 -5.33
N GLU A 103 -3.17 -9.62 -4.90
CA GLU A 103 -2.79 -11.02 -4.95
C GLU A 103 -2.95 -11.67 -3.58
N PHE A 104 -3.65 -12.79 -3.50
CA PHE A 104 -3.80 -13.60 -2.30
C PHE A 104 -3.05 -14.91 -2.48
N ILE A 105 -2.24 -15.29 -1.47
CA ILE A 105 -1.44 -16.50 -1.55
C ILE A 105 -1.65 -17.33 -0.28
N GLU A 106 -2.12 -18.58 -0.45
CA GLU A 106 -2.19 -19.58 0.61
C GLU A 106 -1.03 -20.57 0.44
N PHE A 107 -0.06 -20.54 1.38
CA PHE A 107 1.07 -21.48 1.38
C PHE A 107 0.73 -22.71 2.22
N GLU A 108 0.88 -23.91 1.64
CA GLU A 108 0.57 -25.18 2.33
C GLU A 108 1.33 -25.34 3.66
N HIS A 109 2.61 -24.92 3.72
CA HIS A 109 3.42 -25.03 4.94
C HIS A 109 3.02 -24.04 6.04
N ASN A 110 2.07 -23.16 5.80
CA ASN A 110 1.49 -22.24 6.79
C ASN A 110 0.20 -22.79 7.42
N ALA A 111 -0.37 -23.88 6.94
CA ALA A 111 -1.69 -24.38 7.34
C ALA A 111 -1.87 -24.49 8.86
N ASP A 112 -0.83 -24.96 9.55
CA ASP A 112 -0.84 -25.17 11.02
C ASP A 112 -0.36 -23.94 11.82
N LYS A 113 0.12 -22.88 11.15
CA LYS A 113 0.59 -21.68 11.84
C LYS A 113 -0.60 -20.84 12.35
N PRO A 114 -0.50 -20.23 13.53
CA PRO A 114 -1.55 -19.34 14.04
C PRO A 114 -1.52 -17.99 13.31
N MET A 115 -2.70 -17.53 12.93
CA MET A 115 -2.88 -16.12 12.50
C MET A 115 -2.77 -15.19 13.71
N ARG A 116 -2.25 -14.01 13.48
CA ARG A 116 -2.16 -12.93 14.48
C ARG A 116 -2.69 -11.65 13.87
N LYS A 117 -3.52 -10.94 14.62
CA LYS A 117 -3.89 -9.58 14.24
C LYS A 117 -2.66 -8.69 14.22
N MET A 118 -2.49 -7.94 13.14
CA MET A 118 -1.48 -6.90 13.06
C MET A 118 -1.90 -5.74 13.96
N PRO A 119 -1.09 -5.31 14.94
CA PRO A 119 -1.39 -4.12 15.74
C PRO A 119 -1.22 -2.86 14.88
N VAL A 120 -2.01 -1.83 15.17
CA VAL A 120 -1.96 -0.54 14.43
C VAL A 120 -0.58 0.11 14.46
N ASN A 121 0.14 -0.07 15.56
CA ASN A 121 1.49 0.48 15.77
C ASN A 121 2.63 -0.41 15.24
N GLY A 122 2.34 -1.42 14.43
CA GLY A 122 3.34 -2.25 13.76
C GLY A 122 4.25 -3.05 14.67
N PRO A 123 5.52 -3.29 14.30
CA PRO A 123 6.18 -2.84 13.06
C PRO A 123 5.77 -3.67 11.85
N GLY A 124 6.01 -3.13 10.66
CA GLY A 124 5.84 -3.83 9.39
C GLY A 124 4.82 -3.21 8.47
N MET A 125 4.52 -3.85 7.34
CA MET A 125 3.40 -3.44 6.49
C MET A 125 2.09 -3.81 7.20
N THR A 126 1.40 -2.79 7.71
CA THR A 126 0.20 -2.99 8.54
C THR A 126 -1.07 -3.07 7.72
N HIS A 127 -1.19 -2.26 6.65
CA HIS A 127 -2.41 -2.21 5.86
C HIS A 127 -2.18 -1.73 4.42
N THR A 128 -3.18 -1.97 3.61
CA THR A 128 -3.47 -1.23 2.38
C THR A 128 -4.77 -0.44 2.57
N CYS A 129 -5.03 0.54 1.71
CA CYS A 129 -6.25 1.33 1.78
C CYS A 129 -7.16 1.07 0.60
N PHE A 130 -8.46 1.03 0.88
CA PHE A 130 -9.55 1.02 -0.08
C PHE A 130 -10.24 2.38 -0.07
N GLN A 131 -10.39 2.98 -1.24
CA GLN A 131 -11.15 4.22 -1.39
C GLN A 131 -12.47 3.95 -2.11
N SER A 132 -13.52 4.69 -1.72
CA SER A 132 -14.84 4.68 -2.36
C SER A 132 -15.47 6.07 -2.31
N ALA A 133 -16.56 6.30 -3.06
CA ALA A 133 -17.38 7.47 -2.84
C ALA A 133 -18.17 7.34 -1.52
N SER A 134 -18.42 8.46 -0.83
CA SER A 134 -19.20 8.47 0.43
C SER A 134 -20.64 8.03 0.23
N ASN A 135 -21.22 8.24 -0.96
CA ASN A 135 -22.57 7.81 -1.34
C ASN A 135 -22.63 6.37 -1.91
N ASP A 136 -21.48 5.70 -2.04
CA ASP A 136 -21.33 4.27 -2.30
C ASP A 136 -20.34 3.68 -1.30
N SER A 137 -20.74 3.71 -0.05
CA SER A 137 -19.92 3.58 1.15
C SER A 137 -19.17 2.25 1.25
N GLY A 138 -17.85 2.30 1.10
CA GLY A 138 -16.96 1.19 1.40
C GLY A 138 -17.04 0.79 2.88
N TYR A 139 -17.17 1.76 3.78
CA TYR A 139 -17.36 1.51 5.21
C TYR A 139 -18.56 0.58 5.50
N GLU A 140 -19.71 0.86 4.88
CA GLU A 140 -20.91 0.03 5.04
C GLU A 140 -20.69 -1.36 4.44
N LYS A 141 -20.10 -1.46 3.23
CA LYS A 141 -19.80 -2.75 2.58
C LYS A 141 -18.91 -3.64 3.42
N PHE A 142 -17.82 -3.09 3.98
CA PHE A 142 -16.92 -3.83 4.86
C PHE A 142 -17.61 -4.23 6.17
N GLY A 143 -18.39 -3.33 6.78
CA GLY A 143 -19.15 -3.61 8.00
C GLY A 143 -20.18 -4.72 7.80
N ASP A 144 -20.95 -4.68 6.73
CA ASP A 144 -21.95 -5.68 6.37
C ASP A 144 -21.34 -7.05 6.06
N ALA A 145 -20.11 -7.07 5.53
CA ALA A 145 -19.33 -8.29 5.31
C ALA A 145 -18.69 -8.85 6.58
N GLY A 146 -18.86 -8.18 7.72
CA GLY A 146 -18.38 -8.65 9.04
C GLY A 146 -16.96 -8.22 9.39
N ALA A 147 -16.42 -7.18 8.77
CA ALA A 147 -15.16 -6.57 9.19
C ALA A 147 -15.25 -6.04 10.63
N ALA A 148 -14.16 -6.20 11.38
CA ALA A 148 -14.06 -5.66 12.74
C ALA A 148 -13.52 -4.23 12.69
N ILE A 149 -14.41 -3.23 12.72
CA ILE A 149 -14.04 -1.81 12.69
C ILE A 149 -13.44 -1.38 14.02
N LEU A 150 -12.41 -0.50 13.98
CA LEU A 150 -11.65 -0.09 15.16
C LEU A 150 -12.21 1.16 15.85
N SER A 151 -12.87 2.07 15.13
CA SER A 151 -13.38 3.31 15.72
C SER A 151 -14.43 3.06 16.82
N TYR A 152 -14.33 3.76 17.94
CA TYR A 152 -15.24 3.59 19.08
C TYR A 152 -16.68 4.00 18.76
N SER A 153 -16.86 5.01 17.92
CA SER A 153 -18.18 5.46 17.48
C SER A 153 -18.83 4.52 16.49
N ASN A 154 -18.08 3.54 15.99
CA ASN A 154 -18.51 2.69 14.88
C ASN A 154 -19.03 3.52 13.68
N GLN A 155 -18.27 4.56 13.35
CA GLN A 155 -18.52 5.49 12.23
C GLN A 155 -17.21 5.79 11.51
N PRO A 156 -17.22 6.12 10.22
CA PRO A 156 -16.07 6.69 9.54
C PRO A 156 -15.76 8.09 10.10
N ILE A 157 -14.49 8.41 10.29
CA ILE A 157 -14.04 9.59 11.03
C ILE A 157 -13.54 10.65 10.06
N ASP A 158 -14.15 11.84 10.10
CA ASP A 158 -13.67 13.03 9.42
C ASP A 158 -12.49 13.65 10.19
N LEU A 159 -11.30 13.67 9.60
CA LEU A 159 -10.09 14.21 10.25
C LEU A 159 -9.98 15.72 10.16
N GLY A 160 -10.58 16.39 9.20
CA GLY A 160 -10.35 17.81 8.99
C GLY A 160 -11.41 18.60 8.22
N GLY A 161 -12.54 17.99 7.84
CA GLY A 161 -13.60 18.67 7.11
C GLY A 161 -13.27 18.95 5.63
N TYR A 162 -12.32 18.21 5.07
CA TYR A 162 -11.88 18.37 3.66
C TYR A 162 -12.50 17.35 2.71
N GLY A 163 -13.56 16.65 3.13
CA GLY A 163 -14.33 15.75 2.28
C GLY A 163 -13.80 14.31 2.23
N VAL A 164 -12.94 13.91 3.17
CA VAL A 164 -12.49 12.53 3.29
C VAL A 164 -12.74 12.04 4.71
N THR A 165 -13.35 10.85 4.84
CA THR A 165 -13.52 10.16 6.11
C THR A 165 -12.72 8.86 6.12
N TYR A 166 -12.28 8.44 7.31
CA TYR A 166 -11.34 7.35 7.50
C TYR A 166 -11.89 6.31 8.48
N ALA A 167 -11.55 5.05 8.25
CA ALA A 167 -11.76 3.99 9.22
C ALA A 167 -10.72 2.88 9.04
N TYR A 168 -10.23 2.33 10.14
CA TYR A 168 -9.47 1.08 10.14
C TYR A 168 -10.37 -0.09 10.49
N GLY A 169 -10.08 -1.26 9.92
CA GLY A 169 -10.74 -2.50 10.22
C GLY A 169 -9.85 -3.70 10.06
N TYR A 170 -10.33 -4.83 10.52
CA TYR A 170 -9.73 -6.14 10.29
C TYR A 170 -10.64 -6.99 9.42
N ASP A 171 -10.03 -7.68 8.45
CA ASP A 171 -10.68 -8.74 7.70
C ASP A 171 -10.95 -9.98 8.59
N PRO A 172 -11.63 -11.03 8.09
CA PRO A 172 -11.91 -12.23 8.86
C PRO A 172 -10.67 -12.99 9.36
N GLU A 173 -9.49 -12.73 8.79
CA GLU A 173 -8.23 -13.33 9.21
C GLU A 173 -7.42 -12.47 10.17
N GLY A 174 -7.82 -11.22 10.37
CA GLY A 174 -7.14 -10.27 11.24
C GLY A 174 -6.07 -9.43 10.53
N ASN A 175 -6.06 -9.40 9.19
CA ASN A 175 -5.28 -8.45 8.43
C ASN A 175 -5.94 -7.08 8.52
N MET A 176 -5.17 -6.05 8.86
CA MET A 176 -5.69 -4.69 8.96
C MET A 176 -5.84 -4.08 7.57
N PHE A 177 -6.88 -3.31 7.36
CA PHE A 177 -7.05 -2.47 6.17
C PHE A 177 -7.57 -1.09 6.59
N GLU A 178 -7.33 -0.12 5.72
CA GLU A 178 -7.90 1.21 5.82
C GLU A 178 -9.02 1.37 4.80
N MET A 179 -10.02 2.17 5.16
CA MET A 179 -11.05 2.67 4.25
C MET A 179 -11.05 4.18 4.28
N GLU A 180 -10.98 4.77 3.11
CA GLU A 180 -11.23 6.19 2.91
C GLU A 180 -12.50 6.37 2.08
N GLN A 181 -13.37 7.28 2.51
CA GLN A 181 -14.54 7.66 1.73
C GLN A 181 -14.41 9.10 1.27
N LEU A 182 -14.56 9.30 -0.02
CA LEU A 182 -14.49 10.60 -0.68
C LEU A 182 -15.89 11.20 -0.81
N ASP A 183 -16.09 12.40 -0.28
CA ASP A 183 -17.32 13.15 -0.51
C ASP A 183 -17.17 13.95 -1.82
N PRO A 184 -17.92 13.59 -2.88
CA PRO A 184 -17.77 14.25 -4.16
C PRO A 184 -18.07 15.75 -4.13
N GLU A 185 -18.94 16.22 -3.24
CA GLU A 185 -19.36 17.63 -3.21
C GLU A 185 -18.21 18.55 -2.75
N PRO A 186 -17.58 18.41 -1.57
CA PRO A 186 -16.46 19.25 -1.20
C PRO A 186 -15.20 18.97 -2.04
N LEU A 187 -15.05 17.77 -2.63
CA LEU A 187 -13.89 17.41 -3.45
C LEU A 187 -14.04 17.78 -4.93
N ALA A 188 -15.17 18.31 -5.38
CA ALA A 188 -15.42 18.69 -6.78
C ALA A 188 -14.38 19.66 -7.38
N GLN A 189 -13.60 20.36 -6.54
CA GLN A 189 -12.53 21.24 -6.96
C GLN A 189 -11.18 20.52 -7.14
N VAL A 190 -11.10 19.20 -6.83
CA VAL A 190 -9.88 18.39 -6.84
C VAL A 190 -10.04 17.29 -7.88
N GLU A 191 -9.86 17.62 -9.15
CA GLU A 191 -10.13 16.75 -10.32
C GLU A 191 -9.50 15.34 -10.20
N THR A 192 -8.26 15.26 -9.72
CA THR A 192 -7.55 13.97 -9.61
C THR A 192 -8.15 13.01 -8.58
N LYS A 193 -8.84 13.53 -7.55
CA LYS A 193 -9.41 12.72 -6.49
C LYS A 193 -10.69 11.99 -6.88
N LEU A 194 -11.49 12.57 -7.80
CA LEU A 194 -12.80 12.04 -8.16
C LEU A 194 -12.78 11.18 -9.42
N ARG A 195 -11.66 11.05 -10.09
CA ARG A 195 -11.58 10.36 -11.37
C ARG A 195 -12.21 8.98 -11.36
N TRP A 196 -11.85 8.14 -10.38
CA TRP A 196 -12.38 6.79 -10.31
C TRP A 196 -13.90 6.74 -10.09
N ILE A 197 -14.44 7.75 -9.37
CA ILE A 197 -15.88 7.93 -9.20
C ILE A 197 -16.52 8.32 -10.54
N ASP A 198 -15.93 9.28 -11.26
CA ASP A 198 -16.43 9.77 -12.54
C ASP A 198 -16.39 8.68 -13.64
N GLU A 199 -15.42 7.77 -13.55
CA GLU A 199 -15.31 6.59 -14.41
C GLU A 199 -16.26 5.45 -13.98
N GLY A 200 -16.99 5.61 -12.87
CA GLY A 200 -18.02 4.67 -12.42
C GLY A 200 -17.51 3.53 -11.54
N HIS A 201 -16.29 3.63 -11.04
CA HIS A 201 -15.73 2.64 -10.12
C HIS A 201 -16.29 2.82 -8.72
N SER A 202 -16.73 1.70 -8.14
CA SER A 202 -17.27 1.64 -6.79
C SER A 202 -16.19 1.69 -5.71
N MET A 203 -15.02 1.12 -6.01
CA MET A 203 -13.88 1.03 -5.09
C MET A 203 -12.57 0.90 -5.85
N TRP A 204 -11.48 1.38 -5.27
CA TRP A 204 -10.10 1.23 -5.76
C TRP A 204 -9.12 1.20 -4.59
N MET A 205 -7.84 0.89 -4.84
CA MET A 205 -6.82 0.77 -3.80
C MET A 205 -5.78 1.88 -3.94
N THR A 206 -5.14 2.29 -2.82
CA THR A 206 -4.26 3.47 -2.86
C THR A 206 -2.94 3.34 -2.12
N GLN A 207 -2.81 2.53 -1.08
CA GLN A 207 -1.69 2.67 -0.15
C GLN A 207 -0.93 1.37 0.10
N VAL A 208 0.39 1.56 0.27
CA VAL A 208 1.30 0.64 0.97
C VAL A 208 1.67 1.32 2.28
N ALA A 209 1.14 0.86 3.41
CA ALA A 209 1.36 1.48 4.70
C ALA A 209 2.34 0.66 5.55
N LEU A 210 3.50 1.25 5.82
CA LEU A 210 4.60 0.67 6.57
C LEU A 210 4.77 1.39 7.91
N VAL A 211 4.80 0.63 8.99
CA VAL A 211 5.05 1.16 10.33
C VAL A 211 6.46 0.79 10.77
N THR A 212 7.24 1.80 11.13
CA THR A 212 8.65 1.69 11.53
C THR A 212 8.90 2.27 12.92
N HIS A 213 9.91 1.80 13.60
CA HIS A 213 10.38 2.41 14.86
C HIS A 213 11.27 3.64 14.65
N ASP A 214 11.77 3.86 13.40
CA ASP A 214 12.63 4.98 13.02
C ASP A 214 12.26 5.48 11.61
N ILE A 215 11.36 6.47 11.57
CA ILE A 215 10.81 6.98 10.32
C ILE A 215 11.85 7.72 9.48
N GLU A 216 12.79 8.42 10.11
CA GLU A 216 13.84 9.15 9.39
C GLU A 216 14.73 8.17 8.63
N ARG A 217 15.21 7.12 9.30
CA ARG A 217 16.01 6.07 8.70
C ARG A 217 15.29 5.39 7.53
N LEU A 218 14.03 4.99 7.73
CA LEU A 218 13.26 4.29 6.70
C LEU A 218 12.93 5.22 5.53
N THR A 219 12.55 6.48 5.79
CA THR A 219 12.25 7.46 4.74
C THR A 219 13.48 7.73 3.87
N ASN A 220 14.65 7.95 4.47
CA ASN A 220 15.88 8.19 3.72
C ASN A 220 16.25 6.97 2.86
N TRP A 221 16.11 5.77 3.40
CA TRP A 221 16.35 4.55 2.63
C TRP A 221 15.40 4.43 1.42
N TYR A 222 14.10 4.71 1.59
CA TYR A 222 13.16 4.71 0.46
C TYR A 222 13.47 5.81 -0.55
N ALA A 223 13.88 7.01 -0.10
CA ALA A 223 14.31 8.08 -1.00
C ALA A 223 15.50 7.66 -1.86
N ASP A 224 16.48 6.96 -1.26
CA ASP A 224 17.66 6.46 -1.97
C ASP A 224 17.29 5.39 -3.01
N ILE A 225 16.47 4.38 -2.64
CA ILE A 225 16.14 3.30 -3.57
C ILE A 225 15.17 3.73 -4.66
N MET A 226 14.27 4.67 -4.39
CA MET A 226 13.33 5.18 -5.38
C MET A 226 13.88 6.36 -6.18
N ALA A 227 14.97 6.98 -5.69
CA ALA A 227 15.65 8.13 -6.28
C ALA A 227 14.73 9.35 -6.47
N PHE A 228 13.77 9.55 -5.56
CA PHE A 228 12.99 10.78 -5.40
C PHE A 228 12.56 10.96 -3.94
N MET A 229 12.25 12.21 -3.56
CA MET A 229 11.95 12.58 -2.18
C MET A 229 10.48 12.33 -1.82
N PRO A 230 10.15 12.14 -0.54
CA PRO A 230 8.75 12.16 -0.11
C PRO A 230 8.14 13.53 -0.40
N TYR A 231 6.85 13.54 -0.75
CA TYR A 231 6.18 14.79 -1.07
C TYR A 231 5.64 15.51 0.17
N ARG A 232 5.60 14.83 1.29
CA ARG A 232 5.02 15.35 2.52
C ARG A 232 5.50 14.57 3.74
N THR A 233 5.59 15.27 4.88
CA THR A 233 5.74 14.68 6.22
C THR A 233 4.65 15.21 7.14
N GLY A 234 4.41 14.54 8.28
CA GLY A 234 3.45 14.96 9.30
C GLY A 234 3.92 14.62 10.70
N ASP A 235 3.56 15.46 11.65
CA ASP A 235 3.72 15.23 13.08
C ASP A 235 2.34 15.42 13.75
N TYR A 236 1.80 14.34 14.30
CA TYR A 236 0.46 14.29 14.87
C TYR A 236 0.54 13.89 16.34
N GLU A 237 0.54 14.87 17.21
CA GLU A 237 0.59 14.67 18.66
C GLU A 237 -0.78 14.86 19.29
N GLY A 238 -1.30 13.79 19.92
CA GLY A 238 -2.56 13.85 20.66
C GLY A 238 -3.78 14.15 19.77
N HIS A 239 -3.76 13.74 18.51
CA HIS A 239 -4.86 14.00 17.57
C HIS A 239 -6.05 13.07 17.86
N PRO A 240 -7.15 13.57 18.48
CA PRO A 240 -8.19 12.69 19.02
C PRO A 240 -8.95 11.93 17.94
N ARG A 241 -9.14 12.50 16.75
CA ARG A 241 -9.84 11.81 15.65
C ARG A 241 -8.98 10.71 15.01
N MET A 242 -7.67 10.91 14.87
CA MET A 242 -6.76 9.85 14.42
C MET A 242 -6.67 8.73 15.46
N ALA A 243 -6.67 9.06 16.75
CA ALA A 243 -6.74 8.06 17.82
C ALA A 243 -8.01 7.22 17.70
N GLU A 244 -9.15 7.84 17.40
CA GLU A 244 -10.41 7.15 17.19
C GLU A 244 -10.38 6.24 15.96
N VAL A 245 -9.81 6.67 14.81
CA VAL A 245 -9.62 5.82 13.63
C VAL A 245 -8.84 4.56 13.98
N ALA A 246 -7.74 4.72 14.76
CA ALA A 246 -6.88 3.63 15.19
C ALA A 246 -7.48 2.75 16.31
N GLY A 247 -8.60 3.16 16.91
CA GLY A 247 -9.18 2.48 18.07
C GLY A 247 -8.37 2.65 19.35
N GLU A 248 -7.55 3.71 19.44
CA GLU A 248 -6.66 3.98 20.54
C GLU A 248 -7.18 5.15 21.41
N PRO A 249 -7.02 5.13 22.74
CA PRO A 249 -7.46 6.22 23.61
C PRO A 249 -6.65 7.51 23.43
N TYR A 250 -5.42 7.38 22.96
CA TYR A 250 -4.49 8.45 22.64
C TYR A 250 -3.58 7.99 21.53
N LEU A 251 -3.14 8.91 20.69
CA LEU A 251 -2.24 8.62 19.59
C LEU A 251 -1.27 9.78 19.37
N SER A 252 0.00 9.43 19.23
CA SER A 252 1.04 10.33 18.75
C SER A 252 1.89 9.63 17.71
N LEU A 253 2.03 10.21 16.53
CA LEU A 253 2.79 9.59 15.44
C LEU A 253 3.47 10.61 14.53
N LEU A 254 4.51 10.15 13.84
CA LEU A 254 5.14 10.80 12.71
C LEU A 254 4.75 10.07 11.42
N ALA A 255 4.71 10.79 10.31
CA ALA A 255 4.38 10.22 9.02
C ALA A 255 5.21 10.83 7.88
N SER A 256 5.41 10.04 6.81
CA SER A 256 6.06 10.46 5.57
C SER A 256 5.41 9.75 4.39
N TRP A 257 5.28 10.41 3.25
CA TRP A 257 4.57 9.86 2.07
C TRP A 257 5.34 10.05 0.79
N PHE A 258 5.45 8.97 0.01
CA PHE A 258 5.95 8.96 -1.36
C PHE A 258 4.79 8.78 -2.33
N ARG A 259 4.73 9.64 -3.36
CA ARG A 259 3.67 9.58 -4.38
C ARG A 259 4.06 8.61 -5.48
N MET A 260 3.34 7.48 -5.55
CA MET A 260 3.67 6.36 -6.45
C MET A 260 2.90 6.41 -7.78
N ASP A 261 2.11 7.44 -8.00
CA ASP A 261 1.48 7.79 -9.27
C ASP A 261 1.04 9.27 -9.27
N SER A 262 0.41 9.71 -10.34
CA SER A 262 -0.13 11.07 -10.44
C SER A 262 -1.49 11.26 -9.75
N ARG A 263 -2.10 10.19 -9.20
CA ARG A 263 -3.52 10.19 -8.78
C ARG A 263 -3.73 9.93 -7.30
N ALA A 264 -3.45 8.72 -6.84
CA ALA A 264 -3.85 8.31 -5.50
C ALA A 264 -2.88 7.34 -4.80
N LYS A 265 -2.03 6.60 -5.55
CA LYS A 265 -1.15 5.60 -4.94
C LYS A 265 0.00 6.24 -4.16
N THR A 266 0.21 5.76 -2.94
CA THR A 266 1.28 6.22 -2.07
C THR A 266 1.96 5.05 -1.35
N ILE A 267 3.25 5.23 -1.04
CA ILE A 267 3.89 4.51 0.06
C ILE A 267 3.86 5.44 1.25
N GLU A 268 3.27 4.97 2.33
CA GLU A 268 3.14 5.69 3.59
C GLU A 268 4.03 5.06 4.64
N LEU A 269 4.81 5.88 5.32
CA LEU A 269 5.64 5.49 6.42
C LEU A 269 5.12 6.13 7.70
N TRP A 270 4.95 5.32 8.75
CA TRP A 270 4.40 5.74 10.03
C TRP A 270 5.33 5.32 11.16
N GLN A 271 5.56 6.21 12.12
CA GLN A 271 6.18 5.89 13.39
C GLN A 271 5.27 6.31 14.52
N TYR A 272 4.72 5.35 15.24
CA TYR A 272 3.95 5.65 16.44
C TYR A 272 4.92 5.93 17.60
N ARG A 273 4.66 7.05 18.30
CA ARG A 273 5.34 7.43 19.54
C ARG A 273 4.53 7.01 20.75
N ASP A 274 3.19 6.96 20.60
CA ASP A 274 2.26 6.44 21.58
C ASP A 274 0.99 5.93 20.85
N PRO A 275 0.63 4.64 20.94
CA PRO A 275 1.47 3.54 21.50
C PRO A 275 2.78 3.41 20.70
N ILE A 276 3.88 3.14 21.40
CA ILE A 276 5.20 3.11 20.75
C ILE A 276 5.30 1.97 19.73
N THR A 277 5.84 2.25 18.54
CA THR A 277 6.22 1.21 17.58
C THR A 277 7.40 0.42 18.12
N PRO A 278 7.28 -0.90 18.30
CA PRO A 278 8.42 -1.72 18.72
C PRO A 278 9.48 -1.85 17.61
N GLU A 279 10.71 -2.14 18.01
CA GLU A 279 11.76 -2.50 17.05
C GLU A 279 11.38 -3.78 16.29
N PRO A 280 11.71 -3.89 14.98
CA PRO A 280 11.52 -5.12 14.22
C PRO A 280 12.32 -6.26 14.86
N THR A 281 11.73 -7.45 14.90
CA THR A 281 12.38 -8.65 15.48
C THR A 281 13.21 -9.45 14.47
N GLY A 282 13.39 -8.91 13.26
CA GLY A 282 14.10 -9.54 12.15
C GLY A 282 13.34 -9.42 10.84
N LYS A 283 13.87 -10.06 9.79
CA LYS A 283 13.24 -10.08 8.48
C LYS A 283 12.01 -10.97 8.49
N LYS A 284 10.92 -10.49 7.90
CA LYS A 284 9.72 -11.28 7.61
C LYS A 284 10.04 -12.31 6.53
N GLY A 285 9.67 -13.58 6.73
CA GLY A 285 9.76 -14.56 5.66
C GLY A 285 8.84 -14.18 4.49
N VAL A 286 9.30 -14.39 3.25
CA VAL A 286 8.50 -14.05 2.05
C VAL A 286 7.17 -14.78 2.02
N THR A 287 7.10 -15.97 2.63
CA THR A 287 5.87 -16.78 2.71
C THR A 287 5.10 -16.59 4.02
N ASP A 288 5.57 -15.76 4.95
CA ASP A 288 4.88 -15.51 6.21
C ASP A 288 3.58 -14.72 6.00
N PHE A 289 2.58 -14.98 6.84
CA PHE A 289 1.28 -14.31 6.78
C PHE A 289 1.37 -12.79 6.77
N GLY A 290 0.40 -12.15 6.11
CA GLY A 290 0.24 -10.71 6.02
C GLY A 290 0.79 -10.11 4.72
N TYR A 291 0.90 -8.80 4.70
CA TYR A 291 1.13 -8.03 3.49
C TYR A 291 2.56 -8.07 2.95
N SER A 292 2.66 -7.94 1.65
CA SER A 292 3.81 -7.53 0.85
C SER A 292 3.32 -6.61 -0.28
N TYR A 293 4.22 -6.01 -1.03
CA TYR A 293 3.86 -5.21 -2.21
C TYR A 293 4.90 -5.37 -3.31
N SER A 294 4.54 -5.01 -4.52
CA SER A 294 5.43 -5.08 -5.68
C SER A 294 5.47 -3.77 -6.43
N ILE A 295 6.68 -3.35 -6.78
CA ILE A 295 6.93 -2.24 -7.69
C ILE A 295 7.19 -2.82 -9.08
N GLU A 296 6.47 -2.32 -10.08
CA GLU A 296 6.76 -2.63 -11.48
C GLU A 296 7.98 -1.85 -11.95
N VAL A 297 8.80 -2.51 -12.77
CA VAL A 297 10.03 -1.95 -13.32
C VAL A 297 10.12 -2.23 -14.81
N GLY A 298 10.73 -1.31 -15.57
CA GLY A 298 10.96 -1.48 -16.99
C GLY A 298 12.16 -2.38 -17.32
N ASP A 299 13.14 -2.51 -16.40
CA ASP A 299 14.31 -3.39 -16.53
C ASP A 299 14.68 -3.96 -15.15
N ILE A 300 14.20 -5.17 -14.87
CA ILE A 300 14.38 -5.80 -13.56
C ILE A 300 15.85 -6.12 -13.26
N ALA A 301 16.63 -6.47 -14.28
CA ALA A 301 18.05 -6.80 -14.09
C ALA A 301 18.86 -5.55 -13.73
N ALA A 302 18.58 -4.44 -14.40
CA ALA A 302 19.20 -3.15 -14.09
C ALA A 302 18.83 -2.66 -12.67
N GLU A 303 17.55 -2.76 -12.29
CA GLU A 303 17.07 -2.34 -10.97
C GLU A 303 17.63 -3.21 -9.84
N VAL A 304 17.68 -4.53 -10.02
CA VAL A 304 18.30 -5.45 -9.05
C VAL A 304 19.78 -5.08 -8.85
N GLN A 305 20.53 -4.86 -9.95
CA GLN A 305 21.91 -4.46 -9.85
C GLN A 305 22.08 -3.10 -9.14
N ARG A 306 21.24 -2.11 -9.49
CA ARG A 306 21.29 -0.77 -8.89
C ARG A 306 20.96 -0.82 -7.40
N MET A 307 19.87 -1.48 -7.01
CA MET A 307 19.45 -1.59 -5.62
C MET A 307 20.41 -2.43 -4.78
N SER A 308 21.00 -3.49 -5.35
CA SER A 308 22.06 -4.26 -4.68
C SER A 308 23.29 -3.40 -4.37
N ASN A 309 23.66 -2.48 -5.27
CA ASN A 309 24.76 -1.52 -5.02
C ASN A 309 24.42 -0.53 -3.89
N LEU A 310 23.13 -0.31 -3.60
CA LEU A 310 22.64 0.47 -2.46
C LEU A 310 22.44 -0.38 -1.19
N GLY A 311 22.76 -1.67 -1.25
CA GLY A 311 22.71 -2.57 -0.10
C GLY A 311 21.38 -3.32 0.08
N VAL A 312 20.49 -3.30 -0.92
CA VAL A 312 19.28 -4.13 -0.89
C VAL A 312 19.64 -5.59 -1.05
N GLU A 313 19.12 -6.43 -0.17
CA GLU A 313 19.30 -7.88 -0.20
C GLU A 313 18.08 -8.55 -0.86
N PHE A 314 18.31 -9.13 -2.04
CA PHE A 314 17.31 -9.90 -2.77
C PHE A 314 17.33 -11.37 -2.32
N VAL A 315 16.15 -12.01 -2.35
CA VAL A 315 15.98 -13.43 -1.97
C VAL A 315 16.61 -14.37 -3.01
N SER A 316 16.57 -13.96 -4.28
CA SER A 316 17.13 -14.70 -5.41
C SER A 316 17.53 -13.75 -6.53
N GLU A 317 18.06 -14.29 -7.63
CA GLU A 317 18.04 -13.61 -8.93
C GLU A 317 16.58 -13.52 -9.44
N PRO A 318 16.26 -12.58 -10.37
CA PRO A 318 14.94 -12.50 -10.99
C PRO A 318 14.50 -13.82 -11.59
N VAL A 319 13.29 -14.26 -11.26
CA VAL A 319 12.72 -15.55 -11.70
C VAL A 319 11.63 -15.29 -12.72
N ASN A 320 11.69 -15.99 -13.85
CA ASN A 320 10.63 -15.97 -14.86
C ASN A 320 9.48 -16.89 -14.44
N MET A 321 8.31 -16.28 -14.19
CA MET A 321 7.08 -16.97 -13.80
C MET A 321 6.10 -17.18 -14.96
N GLY A 322 6.56 -17.03 -16.21
CA GLY A 322 5.78 -17.20 -17.42
C GLY A 322 5.35 -15.87 -18.03
N GLU A 323 4.46 -15.15 -17.43
CA GLU A 323 3.99 -13.86 -17.93
C GLU A 323 4.87 -12.68 -17.48
N TYR A 324 5.59 -12.83 -16.38
CA TYR A 324 6.45 -11.81 -15.79
C TYR A 324 7.72 -12.40 -15.19
N GLN A 325 8.69 -11.55 -14.96
CA GLN A 325 9.84 -11.81 -14.10
C GLN A 325 9.60 -11.13 -12.74
N GLN A 326 10.00 -11.79 -11.65
CA GLN A 326 9.84 -11.26 -10.30
C GLN A 326 11.00 -11.65 -9.41
N VAL A 327 11.28 -10.82 -8.42
CA VAL A 327 12.22 -11.10 -7.34
C VAL A 327 11.73 -10.43 -6.07
N TYR A 328 11.85 -11.12 -4.92
CA TYR A 328 11.57 -10.55 -3.62
C TYR A 328 12.82 -9.97 -2.95
N ALA A 329 12.63 -8.96 -2.15
CA ALA A 329 13.64 -8.32 -1.35
C ALA A 329 13.08 -7.90 0.02
N HIS A 330 13.97 -7.41 0.88
CA HIS A 330 13.62 -6.83 2.15
C HIS A 330 14.09 -5.38 2.21
N ASP A 331 13.24 -4.53 2.80
CA ASP A 331 13.70 -3.21 3.22
C ASP A 331 14.58 -3.29 4.47
N ILE A 332 15.07 -2.16 4.95
CA ILE A 332 15.98 -2.13 6.11
C ILE A 332 15.30 -2.48 7.44
N ASP A 333 13.97 -2.51 7.49
CA ASP A 333 13.18 -2.99 8.63
C ASP A 333 12.80 -4.47 8.50
N GLY A 334 13.14 -5.10 7.36
CA GLY A 334 12.84 -6.49 7.06
C GLY A 334 11.45 -6.72 6.48
N ASN A 335 10.76 -5.67 6.01
CA ASN A 335 9.50 -5.82 5.28
C ASN A 335 9.74 -6.40 3.90
N VAL A 336 8.82 -7.24 3.44
CA VAL A 336 8.91 -7.89 2.13
C VAL A 336 8.34 -6.98 1.05
N PHE A 337 9.12 -6.74 0.01
CA PHE A 337 8.66 -6.17 -1.24
C PHE A 337 9.18 -6.96 -2.44
N ALA A 338 8.60 -6.74 -3.62
CA ALA A 338 9.04 -7.35 -4.85
C ALA A 338 9.32 -6.31 -5.94
N LEU A 339 10.17 -6.68 -6.88
CA LEU A 339 10.21 -6.06 -8.20
C LEU A 339 9.57 -7.00 -9.20
N ARG A 340 8.72 -6.46 -10.10
CA ARG A 340 8.07 -7.19 -11.18
C ARG A 340 8.32 -6.51 -12.51
N GLN A 341 8.60 -7.29 -13.54
CA GLN A 341 8.64 -6.85 -14.93
C GLN A 341 7.79 -7.77 -15.78
N TRP A 342 6.79 -7.24 -16.48
CA TRP A 342 6.01 -8.01 -17.44
C TRP A 342 6.87 -8.40 -18.65
N ASN A 343 6.74 -9.65 -19.13
CA ASN A 343 7.42 -10.10 -20.33
C ASN A 343 6.82 -9.48 -21.60
N ASP A 344 5.53 -9.17 -21.56
CA ASP A 344 4.85 -8.33 -22.55
C ASP A 344 4.71 -6.91 -21.98
N PRO A 345 5.40 -5.89 -22.53
CA PRO A 345 5.30 -4.51 -22.05
C PRO A 345 3.91 -3.90 -22.25
N ASP A 346 3.09 -4.47 -23.14
CA ASP A 346 1.71 -4.06 -23.38
C ASP A 346 0.69 -4.88 -22.54
N SER A 347 1.14 -5.64 -21.53
CA SER A 347 0.26 -6.38 -20.64
C SER A 347 -0.82 -5.46 -20.06
N GLN A 348 -2.09 -5.88 -20.13
CA GLN A 348 -3.20 -5.13 -19.53
C GLN A 348 -3.03 -4.94 -18.01
N PHE A 349 -2.21 -5.78 -17.35
CA PHE A 349 -1.91 -5.72 -15.94
C PHE A 349 -0.65 -4.93 -15.60
N SER A 350 -0.03 -4.27 -16.57
CA SER A 350 1.08 -3.34 -16.30
C SER A 350 0.57 -2.03 -15.69
N VAL A 351 1.38 -1.40 -14.85
CA VAL A 351 1.04 -0.12 -14.21
C VAL A 351 0.56 0.93 -15.21
N PRO A 352 1.23 1.16 -16.37
CA PRO A 352 0.74 2.13 -17.35
C PRO A 352 -0.66 1.84 -17.91
N ASN A 353 -1.07 0.58 -17.96
CA ASN A 353 -2.39 0.19 -18.46
C ASN A 353 -3.45 0.19 -17.37
N LEU A 354 -3.10 -0.22 -16.14
CA LEU A 354 -3.99 -0.14 -14.98
C LEU A 354 -4.31 1.31 -14.55
N GLU A 355 -3.47 2.28 -14.92
CA GLU A 355 -3.66 3.69 -14.57
C GLU A 355 -4.33 4.53 -15.68
N GLN A 356 -4.67 3.93 -16.81
CA GLN A 356 -5.39 4.60 -17.90
C GLN A 356 -6.86 4.72 -17.60
#